data_5832f5b9246e071530573288a311ffb1
#
_entry.id   5832f5b9246e071530573288a311ffb1
#
_cell.length_a   1.000
_cell.length_b   1.000
_cell.length_c   1.000
_cell.angle_alpha   90.00
_cell.angle_beta   90.00
_cell.angle_gamma   90.00
#
_symmetry.space_group_name_H-M   'P 1'
#
loop_
_entity.id
_entity.type
_entity.pdbx_description
1 polymer ?
#
loop_
_entity_poly.entity_id
_entity_poly.type
_entity_poly.pdbx_seq_one_letter_code
_entity_poly.pdbx_strand_id
1 'polypeptide(L)'
;MKALTRLGQRRYPVQGGYTTEQARELALLSRALGRQVGLVIDRQGKVDMVIVGDPASILIPELPRGRGAAGRLRGIRLMHTHLSPDGLSQEDLMDMLFLRLDSVSVLTVNDYGDPVSFQSGHLLPPNADSKPYRIHPMTAWDRVDIDFNAEAVSLEEELGRVLSEASEAGDSPRAILVSVSPLPRAIQETHIEELRELARSAGIVVTGSLIQRVADIHPRHILGKGKLTELEILALQGQASLIIFDGELTPAQLNSLSEVTERKVLDRTQLILDIFAQRATTRAGKLQVEMAQLKYTQPRLVGKNRAMDRLMGGIGGRGPGETKLETDRRRIRERIAKIKKELDGLRQQRAFTRARRARQGLPVAALVGYTNAGKSTLLNALTRSEVLADTVGFIRNLPKELTEAFQATLEELEAADLLLHVADASHPELDRQIAAVDGILADMELNEVPRVLILNKWDRLEDEMRDILRDRWPDALPISAETRDGLNALSRCIENTIHWETTANIEITGPMPKVY
;
A
#
# COMPACT_ATOMS: atom_id res chain seq x y z
N MET A 1 25.94 -35.76 -8.04
CA MET A 1 24.81 -35.56 -8.99
C MET A 1 23.82 -36.73 -8.96
N LYS A 2 24.16 -37.99 -9.32
CA LYS A 2 23.20 -39.12 -9.35
C LYS A 2 22.39 -39.31 -8.03
N ALA A 3 23.03 -39.17 -6.84
CA ALA A 3 22.37 -39.31 -5.56
C ALA A 3 21.33 -38.20 -5.32
N LEU A 4 21.65 -36.94 -5.62
CA LEU A 4 20.69 -35.81 -5.52
C LEU A 4 19.50 -35.99 -6.45
N THR A 5 19.73 -36.45 -7.70
CA THR A 5 18.66 -36.75 -8.67
C THR A 5 17.72 -37.83 -8.13
N ARG A 6 18.29 -38.87 -7.46
CA ARG A 6 17.50 -39.95 -6.85
C ARG A 6 16.61 -39.44 -5.69
N LEU A 7 17.10 -38.53 -4.85
CA LEU A 7 16.29 -37.90 -3.81
C LEU A 7 15.09 -37.15 -4.42
N GLY A 8 15.29 -36.41 -5.50
CA GLY A 8 14.25 -35.67 -6.19
C GLY A 8 13.16 -36.54 -6.86
N GLN A 9 13.45 -37.84 -7.09
CA GLN A 9 12.50 -38.77 -7.70
C GLN A 9 11.69 -39.59 -6.68
N ARG A 10 12.07 -39.51 -5.39
CA ARG A 10 11.38 -40.25 -4.32
C ARG A 10 10.12 -39.52 -3.85
N ARG A 11 9.20 -40.29 -3.29
CA ARG A 11 8.06 -39.77 -2.52
C ARG A 11 8.34 -39.91 -1.05
N TYR A 12 8.06 -38.86 -0.30
CA TYR A 12 8.20 -38.80 1.16
C TYR A 12 6.85 -38.95 1.81
N PRO A 13 6.70 -39.82 2.83
CA PRO A 13 5.42 -40.02 3.49
C PRO A 13 4.94 -38.73 4.15
N VAL A 14 3.63 -38.57 4.18
CA VAL A 14 2.97 -37.45 4.84
C VAL A 14 3.03 -37.62 6.35
N GLN A 15 2.76 -38.85 6.82
CA GLN A 15 2.92 -39.24 8.22
C GLN A 15 4.42 -39.45 8.54
N GLY A 16 4.92 -38.80 9.58
CA GLY A 16 6.31 -38.88 10.04
C GLY A 16 7.35 -38.24 9.12
N GLY A 17 6.94 -37.76 7.95
CA GLY A 17 7.77 -36.96 7.02
C GLY A 17 8.76 -37.72 6.15
N TYR A 18 9.28 -38.89 6.58
CA TYR A 18 10.25 -39.72 5.88
C TYR A 18 10.22 -41.17 6.39
N THR A 19 10.80 -42.09 5.62
CA THR A 19 11.11 -43.45 6.09
C THR A 19 12.51 -43.49 6.71
N THR A 20 12.80 -44.53 7.52
CA THR A 20 14.12 -44.75 8.13
C THR A 20 15.25 -44.73 7.07
N GLU A 21 15.01 -45.36 5.91
CA GLU A 21 15.97 -45.39 4.79
C GLU A 21 16.21 -43.98 4.22
N GLN A 22 15.14 -43.21 4.01
CA GLN A 22 15.21 -41.85 3.46
C GLN A 22 15.96 -40.90 4.41
N ALA A 23 15.73 -40.98 5.71
CA ALA A 23 16.43 -40.16 6.70
C ALA A 23 17.95 -40.45 6.70
N ARG A 24 18.33 -41.74 6.71
CA ARG A 24 19.74 -42.15 6.66
C ARG A 24 20.40 -41.72 5.34
N GLU A 25 19.74 -41.91 4.22
CA GLU A 25 20.27 -41.49 2.90
C GLU A 25 20.49 -39.98 2.85
N LEU A 26 19.54 -39.19 3.34
CA LEU A 26 19.63 -37.74 3.38
C LEU A 26 20.76 -37.26 4.29
N ALA A 27 20.89 -37.87 5.48
CA ALA A 27 21.93 -37.56 6.45
C ALA A 27 23.34 -37.89 5.92
N LEU A 28 23.52 -39.09 5.39
CA LEU A 28 24.78 -39.52 4.79
C LEU A 28 25.20 -38.63 3.62
N LEU A 29 24.24 -38.24 2.76
CA LEU A 29 24.53 -37.36 1.62
C LEU A 29 24.93 -35.96 2.08
N SER A 30 24.22 -35.40 3.06
CA SER A 30 24.53 -34.10 3.63
C SER A 30 25.93 -34.07 4.23
N ARG A 31 26.29 -35.11 5.01
CA ARG A 31 27.61 -35.22 5.60
C ARG A 31 28.71 -35.42 4.54
N ALA A 32 28.48 -36.27 3.57
CA ALA A 32 29.43 -36.50 2.45
C ALA A 32 29.71 -35.24 1.62
N LEU A 33 28.72 -34.34 1.52
CA LEU A 33 28.86 -33.05 0.85
C LEU A 33 29.46 -31.97 1.77
N GLY A 34 29.41 -32.16 3.08
CA GLY A 34 29.75 -31.14 4.06
C GLY A 34 28.82 -29.92 3.97
N ARG A 35 27.58 -30.12 3.52
CA ARG A 35 26.59 -29.06 3.26
C ARG A 35 25.20 -29.49 3.68
N GLN A 36 24.37 -28.52 4.00
CA GLN A 36 22.95 -28.76 4.22
C GLN A 36 22.28 -29.19 2.91
N VAL A 37 21.39 -30.17 2.99
CA VAL A 37 20.57 -30.63 1.86
C VAL A 37 19.11 -30.45 2.24
N GLY A 38 18.35 -29.74 1.38
CA GLY A 38 16.94 -29.45 1.57
C GLY A 38 16.07 -30.05 0.48
N LEU A 39 14.88 -30.42 0.87
CA LEU A 39 13.83 -30.97 0.01
C LEU A 39 12.59 -30.10 0.14
N VAL A 40 12.13 -29.55 -0.98
CA VAL A 40 10.82 -28.92 -1.09
C VAL A 40 9.83 -29.99 -1.51
N ILE A 41 8.86 -30.29 -0.68
CA ILE A 41 7.97 -31.44 -0.81
C ILE A 41 6.53 -30.94 -0.84
N ASP A 42 5.73 -31.37 -1.83
CA ASP A 42 4.31 -31.07 -1.91
C ASP A 42 3.46 -31.87 -0.90
N ARG A 43 2.18 -31.56 -0.80
CA ARG A 43 1.23 -32.28 0.10
C ARG A 43 1.00 -33.74 -0.28
N GLN A 44 1.38 -34.14 -1.48
CA GLN A 44 1.30 -35.55 -1.93
C GLN A 44 2.60 -36.31 -1.66
N GLY A 45 3.60 -35.66 -1.04
CA GLY A 45 4.90 -36.24 -0.74
C GLY A 45 5.88 -36.28 -1.91
N LYS A 46 5.57 -35.63 -3.04
CA LYS A 46 6.45 -35.51 -4.17
C LYS A 46 7.48 -34.41 -3.91
N VAL A 47 8.74 -34.65 -4.27
CA VAL A 47 9.80 -33.67 -4.20
C VAL A 47 9.74 -32.80 -5.46
N ASP A 48 9.47 -31.50 -5.27
CA ASP A 48 9.49 -30.52 -6.35
C ASP A 48 10.90 -29.98 -6.61
N MET A 49 11.72 -29.89 -5.54
CA MET A 49 13.07 -29.35 -5.63
C MET A 49 14.00 -29.96 -4.58
N VAL A 50 15.26 -30.19 -4.97
CA VAL A 50 16.37 -30.52 -4.08
C VAL A 50 17.32 -29.33 -4.02
N ILE A 51 17.61 -28.85 -2.83
CA ILE A 51 18.46 -27.68 -2.59
C ILE A 51 19.74 -28.15 -1.90
N VAL A 52 20.88 -27.62 -2.31
CA VAL A 52 22.16 -27.80 -1.63
C VAL A 52 22.62 -26.44 -1.14
N GLY A 53 22.63 -26.28 0.17
CA GLY A 53 23.02 -25.04 0.84
C GLY A 53 24.51 -24.96 1.18
N ASP A 54 24.84 -24.14 2.13
CA ASP A 54 26.12 -24.04 2.79
C ASP A 54 26.17 -24.96 4.02
N PRO A 55 27.31 -25.08 4.74
CA PRO A 55 27.36 -25.88 5.95
C PRO A 55 26.44 -25.40 7.08
N ALA A 56 26.12 -24.10 7.12
CA ALA A 56 25.35 -23.44 8.19
C ALA A 56 23.99 -22.91 7.75
N SER A 57 23.70 -22.82 6.45
CA SER A 57 22.46 -22.24 5.93
C SER A 57 22.00 -22.89 4.64
N ILE A 58 20.71 -22.74 4.37
CA ILE A 58 20.10 -23.15 3.11
C ILE A 58 19.41 -21.95 2.47
N LEU A 59 19.74 -21.68 1.20
CA LEU A 59 19.09 -20.63 0.45
C LEU A 59 17.99 -21.24 -0.43
N ILE A 60 16.74 -20.90 -0.14
CA ILE A 60 15.61 -21.35 -0.94
C ILE A 60 15.55 -20.50 -2.20
N PRO A 61 15.69 -21.11 -3.40
CA PRO A 61 15.55 -20.35 -4.65
C PRO A 61 14.10 -19.86 -4.84
N GLU A 62 13.90 -18.93 -5.78
CA GLU A 62 12.55 -18.46 -6.11
C GLU A 62 11.62 -19.64 -6.40
N LEU A 63 10.67 -19.83 -5.53
CA LEU A 63 9.62 -20.83 -5.70
C LEU A 63 8.55 -20.29 -6.67
N PRO A 64 7.94 -21.16 -7.50
CA PRO A 64 6.80 -20.76 -8.32
C PRO A 64 5.73 -20.14 -7.42
N ARG A 65 5.14 -19.02 -7.84
CA ARG A 65 4.07 -18.36 -7.08
C ARG A 65 2.94 -19.35 -6.85
N GLY A 66 2.65 -19.64 -5.61
CA GLY A 66 1.44 -20.34 -5.23
C GLY A 66 0.22 -19.54 -5.71
N ARG A 67 -0.87 -20.20 -6.07
CA ARG A 67 -2.17 -19.57 -6.33
C ARG A 67 -2.75 -19.09 -4.99
N GLY A 68 -2.07 -18.09 -4.37
CA GLY A 68 -2.40 -17.60 -3.05
C GLY A 68 -3.63 -16.72 -3.07
N ALA A 69 -4.79 -17.27 -2.76
CA ALA A 69 -5.82 -16.49 -2.13
C ALA A 69 -5.33 -16.08 -0.72
N ALA A 70 -5.67 -14.89 -0.25
CA ALA A 70 -5.41 -14.49 1.13
C ALA A 70 -5.86 -15.64 2.07
N GLY A 71 -4.99 -16.04 3.02
CA GLY A 71 -5.31 -17.10 3.98
C GLY A 71 -4.89 -18.51 3.59
N ARG A 72 -4.35 -18.77 2.39
CA ARG A 72 -3.83 -20.08 2.04
C ARG A 72 -2.32 -20.17 2.28
N LEU A 73 -1.90 -21.36 2.70
CA LEU A 73 -0.51 -21.76 2.71
C LEU A 73 -0.04 -22.09 1.28
N ARG A 74 1.25 -22.25 1.10
CA ARG A 74 1.81 -22.50 -0.24
C ARG A 74 1.56 -23.94 -0.75
N GLY A 75 1.20 -24.86 0.11
CA GLY A 75 0.99 -26.27 -0.23
C GLY A 75 2.28 -27.06 -0.36
N ILE A 76 3.37 -26.55 0.22
CA ILE A 76 4.68 -27.21 0.25
C ILE A 76 5.31 -27.10 1.63
N ARG A 77 6.09 -28.10 2.01
CA ARG A 77 6.94 -28.12 3.19
C ARG A 77 8.40 -28.16 2.82
N LEU A 78 9.26 -27.54 3.65
CA LEU A 78 10.70 -27.64 3.55
C LEU A 78 11.20 -28.64 4.60
N MET A 79 11.96 -29.65 4.19
CA MET A 79 12.71 -30.52 5.09
C MET A 79 14.19 -30.43 4.72
N HIS A 80 15.05 -30.09 5.67
CA HIS A 80 16.47 -29.95 5.41
C HIS A 80 17.33 -30.53 6.55
N THR A 81 18.62 -30.65 6.30
CA THR A 81 19.57 -31.19 7.28
C THR A 81 20.36 -30.07 7.96
N HIS A 82 20.64 -30.23 9.25
CA HIS A 82 21.63 -29.44 9.97
C HIS A 82 22.85 -30.31 10.31
N LEU A 83 24.05 -29.78 10.06
CA LEU A 83 25.33 -30.41 10.45
C LEU A 83 25.77 -30.06 11.85
N SER A 84 24.98 -29.24 12.57
CA SER A 84 25.08 -28.93 13.98
C SER A 84 23.95 -29.60 14.76
N PRO A 85 24.07 -29.78 16.09
CA PRO A 85 23.01 -30.36 16.92
C PRO A 85 21.82 -29.43 17.14
N ASP A 86 21.89 -28.21 16.62
CA ASP A 86 20.87 -27.18 16.80
C ASP A 86 19.60 -27.51 16.02
N GLY A 87 18.46 -27.21 16.62
CA GLY A 87 17.16 -27.32 15.99
C GLY A 87 16.93 -26.23 14.91
N LEU A 88 15.67 -25.92 14.67
CA LEU A 88 15.27 -24.87 13.76
C LEU A 88 15.93 -23.53 14.11
N SER A 89 16.58 -22.92 13.16
CA SER A 89 17.19 -21.62 13.29
C SER A 89 16.15 -20.49 13.09
N GLN A 90 16.50 -19.29 13.48
CA GLN A 90 15.65 -18.13 13.22
C GLN A 90 15.48 -17.88 11.70
N GLU A 91 16.48 -18.21 10.88
CA GLU A 91 16.39 -18.07 9.41
C GLU A 91 15.38 -19.07 8.82
N ASP A 92 15.35 -20.32 9.31
CA ASP A 92 14.36 -21.32 8.88
C ASP A 92 12.92 -20.88 9.18
N LEU A 93 12.70 -20.31 10.38
CA LEU A 93 11.40 -19.82 10.81
C LEU A 93 10.98 -18.58 10.00
N MET A 94 11.94 -17.73 9.65
CA MET A 94 11.69 -16.59 8.76
C MET A 94 11.32 -17.04 7.35
N ASP A 95 12.03 -17.99 6.77
CA ASP A 95 11.74 -18.55 5.46
C ASP A 95 10.33 -19.19 5.44
N MET A 96 9.97 -19.92 6.50
CA MET A 96 8.62 -20.45 6.66
C MET A 96 7.55 -19.34 6.66
N LEU A 97 7.80 -18.25 7.39
CA LEU A 97 6.88 -17.12 7.49
C LEU A 97 6.74 -16.37 6.16
N PHE A 98 7.85 -15.99 5.53
CA PHE A 98 7.88 -15.23 4.29
C PHE A 98 7.32 -16.00 3.09
N LEU A 99 7.67 -17.27 2.99
CA LEU A 99 7.24 -18.14 1.91
C LEU A 99 5.89 -18.81 2.19
N ARG A 100 5.30 -18.60 3.38
CA ARG A 100 4.04 -19.23 3.81
C ARG A 100 4.05 -20.74 3.63
N LEU A 101 5.16 -21.38 3.98
CA LEU A 101 5.30 -22.83 3.89
C LEU A 101 4.30 -23.52 4.83
N ASP A 102 3.84 -24.70 4.44
CA ASP A 102 3.00 -25.54 5.30
C ASP A 102 3.72 -25.89 6.60
N SER A 103 5.01 -26.22 6.49
CA SER A 103 5.92 -26.43 7.62
C SER A 103 7.39 -26.30 7.18
N VAL A 104 8.27 -26.10 8.17
CA VAL A 104 9.71 -26.26 8.03
C VAL A 104 10.19 -27.32 9.02
N SER A 105 11.10 -28.18 8.59
CA SER A 105 11.62 -29.26 9.42
C SER A 105 13.12 -29.42 9.24
N VAL A 106 13.80 -29.73 10.35
CA VAL A 106 15.25 -29.99 10.37
C VAL A 106 15.55 -31.39 10.88
N LEU A 107 16.42 -32.09 10.17
CA LEU A 107 17.02 -33.36 10.56
C LEU A 107 18.48 -33.10 10.93
N THR A 108 18.85 -33.23 12.20
CA THR A 108 20.24 -33.04 12.62
C THR A 108 21.09 -34.27 12.30
N VAL A 109 22.32 -34.03 11.90
CA VAL A 109 23.23 -35.07 11.42
C VAL A 109 24.54 -35.00 12.21
N ASN A 110 24.98 -36.15 12.72
CA ASN A 110 26.24 -36.25 13.45
C ASN A 110 27.48 -36.30 12.53
N ASP A 111 28.66 -36.35 13.12
CA ASP A 111 29.93 -36.39 12.36
C ASP A 111 30.13 -37.68 11.55
N TYR A 112 29.41 -38.73 11.89
CA TYR A 112 29.46 -40.02 11.19
C TYR A 112 28.45 -40.11 10.02
N GLY A 113 27.57 -39.09 9.89
CA GLY A 113 26.54 -39.08 8.87
C GLY A 113 25.25 -39.79 9.29
N ASP A 114 25.06 -40.07 10.58
CA ASP A 114 23.81 -40.62 11.08
C ASP A 114 22.85 -39.52 11.48
N PRO A 115 21.54 -39.71 11.25
CA PRO A 115 20.52 -38.81 11.75
C PRO A 115 20.43 -38.95 13.28
N VAL A 116 20.23 -37.83 13.99
CA VAL A 116 20.19 -37.75 15.45
C VAL A 116 18.82 -37.34 15.97
N SER A 117 18.38 -36.17 15.57
CA SER A 117 17.13 -35.60 16.03
C SER A 117 16.35 -34.94 14.92
N PHE A 118 15.09 -34.71 15.19
CA PHE A 118 14.18 -34.05 14.27
C PHE A 118 13.40 -32.97 15.00
N GLN A 119 13.22 -31.83 14.35
CA GLN A 119 12.35 -30.76 14.82
C GLN A 119 11.56 -30.17 13.68
N SER A 120 10.30 -29.81 13.92
CA SER A 120 9.42 -29.18 12.93
C SER A 120 8.73 -27.96 13.52
N GLY A 121 8.37 -27.02 12.66
CA GLY A 121 7.56 -25.88 13.01
C GLY A 121 6.53 -25.57 11.90
N HIS A 122 5.42 -24.95 12.30
CA HIS A 122 4.37 -24.48 11.40
C HIS A 122 3.87 -23.10 11.83
N LEU A 123 3.23 -22.36 10.93
CA LEU A 123 2.62 -21.07 11.22
C LEU A 123 1.44 -21.24 12.18
N LEU A 124 1.09 -20.17 12.87
CA LEU A 124 -0.14 -20.08 13.66
C LEU A 124 -1.07 -19.04 13.05
N PRO A 125 -2.40 -19.25 13.13
CA PRO A 125 -3.36 -18.21 12.82
C PRO A 125 -3.27 -17.08 13.85
N PRO A 126 -3.93 -15.93 13.60
CA PRO A 126 -4.05 -14.85 14.57
C PRO A 126 -4.49 -15.38 15.92
N ASN A 127 -3.74 -15.07 16.97
CA ASN A 127 -3.98 -15.56 18.32
C ASN A 127 -3.70 -14.46 19.36
N ALA A 128 -4.25 -14.66 20.57
CA ALA A 128 -4.14 -13.68 21.68
C ALA A 128 -2.70 -13.40 22.10
N ASP A 129 -1.82 -14.40 21.99
CA ASP A 129 -0.39 -14.28 22.35
C ASP A 129 0.44 -13.62 21.25
N SER A 130 -0.14 -13.32 20.09
CA SER A 130 0.55 -12.79 18.89
C SER A 130 1.74 -13.64 18.45
N LYS A 131 1.72 -14.96 18.74
CA LYS A 131 2.75 -15.90 18.31
C LYS A 131 2.55 -16.24 16.83
N PRO A 132 3.58 -16.04 15.96
CA PRO A 132 3.42 -16.28 14.53
C PRO A 132 3.55 -17.74 14.12
N TYR A 133 4.17 -18.56 14.95
CA TYR A 133 4.43 -19.97 14.67
C TYR A 133 4.51 -20.80 15.96
N ARG A 134 4.36 -22.10 15.78
CA ARG A 134 4.61 -23.12 16.80
C ARG A 134 5.80 -23.97 16.37
N ILE A 135 6.67 -24.28 17.31
CA ILE A 135 7.79 -25.22 17.13
C ILE A 135 7.48 -26.45 17.97
N HIS A 136 7.51 -27.62 17.35
CA HIS A 136 7.38 -28.89 18.07
C HIS A 136 8.63 -29.15 18.90
N PRO A 137 8.51 -29.86 20.01
CA PRO A 137 9.68 -30.31 20.77
C PRO A 137 10.63 -31.13 19.88
N MET A 138 11.93 -30.99 20.10
CA MET A 138 12.91 -31.82 19.43
C MET A 138 12.73 -33.28 19.85
N THR A 139 12.65 -34.17 18.88
CA THR A 139 12.44 -35.62 19.12
C THR A 139 13.58 -36.43 18.48
N ALA A 140 13.75 -37.70 18.91
CA ALA A 140 14.63 -38.60 18.20
C ALA A 140 14.12 -38.77 16.74
N TRP A 141 15.05 -38.83 15.79
CA TRP A 141 14.72 -38.89 14.35
C TRP A 141 13.83 -40.07 13.94
N ASP A 142 13.86 -41.16 14.69
CA ASP A 142 13.08 -42.41 14.48
C ASP A 142 11.71 -42.42 15.20
N ARG A 143 11.36 -41.34 15.91
CA ARG A 143 10.11 -41.20 16.68
C ARG A 143 9.22 -40.02 16.25
N VAL A 144 9.31 -39.66 14.99
CA VAL A 144 8.52 -38.57 14.45
C VAL A 144 7.10 -39.05 14.19
N ASP A 145 6.13 -38.48 14.92
CA ASP A 145 4.71 -38.77 14.81
C ASP A 145 3.93 -37.48 14.49
N ILE A 146 4.15 -36.95 13.30
CA ILE A 146 3.49 -35.73 12.81
C ILE A 146 2.80 -36.07 11.50
N ASP A 147 1.50 -35.76 11.39
CA ASP A 147 0.78 -35.75 10.10
C ASP A 147 0.85 -34.35 9.50
N PHE A 148 1.84 -34.14 8.66
CA PHE A 148 2.09 -32.84 8.01
C PHE A 148 0.94 -32.33 7.14
N ASN A 149 0.14 -33.26 6.58
CA ASN A 149 -1.00 -32.85 5.77
C ASN A 149 -2.21 -32.47 6.63
N ALA A 150 -2.48 -33.24 7.68
CA ALA A 150 -3.55 -32.93 8.60
C ALA A 150 -3.31 -31.58 9.31
N GLU A 151 -2.08 -31.33 9.75
CA GLU A 151 -1.70 -30.04 10.35
C GLU A 151 -1.89 -28.88 9.35
N ALA A 152 -1.41 -29.02 8.11
CA ALA A 152 -1.52 -27.98 7.10
C ALA A 152 -2.99 -27.70 6.71
N VAL A 153 -3.82 -28.74 6.58
CA VAL A 153 -5.26 -28.60 6.27
C VAL A 153 -5.99 -27.93 7.42
N SER A 154 -5.76 -28.38 8.67
CA SER A 154 -6.35 -27.77 9.86
C SER A 154 -6.00 -26.30 10.00
N LEU A 155 -4.74 -25.94 9.74
CA LEU A 155 -4.28 -24.55 9.76
C LEU A 155 -4.93 -23.71 8.66
N GLU A 156 -5.07 -24.24 7.43
CA GLU A 156 -5.78 -23.55 6.35
C GLU A 156 -7.26 -23.34 6.64
N GLU A 157 -7.92 -24.34 7.25
CA GLU A 157 -9.32 -24.22 7.66
C GLU A 157 -9.49 -23.13 8.72
N GLU A 158 -8.58 -23.07 9.69
CA GLU A 158 -8.58 -22.06 10.73
C GLU A 158 -8.29 -20.65 10.18
N LEU A 159 -7.27 -20.53 9.33
CA LEU A 159 -6.97 -19.28 8.60
C LEU A 159 -8.15 -18.86 7.72
N GLY A 160 -8.80 -19.80 7.04
CA GLY A 160 -9.97 -19.55 6.21
C GLY A 160 -11.17 -19.10 7.03
N ARG A 161 -11.40 -19.65 8.21
CA ARG A 161 -12.49 -19.27 9.13
C ARG A 161 -12.30 -17.84 9.64
N VAL A 162 -11.10 -17.53 10.12
CA VAL A 162 -10.75 -16.19 10.58
C VAL A 162 -10.87 -15.15 9.45
N LEU A 163 -10.58 -15.53 8.20
CA LEU A 163 -10.79 -14.66 7.03
C LEU A 163 -12.26 -14.49 6.68
N SER A 164 -13.10 -15.54 6.80
CA SER A 164 -14.53 -15.43 6.52
C SER A 164 -15.24 -14.56 7.57
N GLU A 165 -14.89 -14.68 8.84
CA GLU A 165 -15.37 -13.79 9.90
C GLU A 165 -14.97 -12.32 9.66
N ALA A 166 -13.74 -12.09 9.16
CA ALA A 166 -13.29 -10.75 8.78
C ALA A 166 -13.99 -10.24 7.51
N SER A 167 -14.39 -11.13 6.58
CA SER A 167 -15.11 -10.78 5.36
C SER A 167 -16.58 -10.48 5.62
N GLU A 168 -17.21 -11.12 6.60
CA GLU A 168 -18.57 -10.77 7.06
C GLU A 168 -18.61 -9.35 7.68
N ALA A 169 -17.48 -8.85 8.18
CA ALA A 169 -17.32 -7.46 8.64
C ALA A 169 -17.11 -6.43 7.50
N GLY A 170 -17.03 -6.87 6.23
CA GLY A 170 -16.86 -6.05 5.03
C GLY A 170 -15.67 -6.51 4.18
N ASP A 171 -15.87 -6.57 2.86
CA ASP A 171 -14.87 -6.99 1.84
C ASP A 171 -13.74 -5.95 1.64
N SER A 172 -13.48 -5.12 2.66
CA SER A 172 -12.48 -4.04 2.61
C SER A 172 -11.07 -4.60 2.75
N PRO A 173 -10.13 -4.24 1.89
CA PRO A 173 -8.73 -4.67 1.99
C PRO A 173 -8.12 -4.20 3.31
N ARG A 174 -7.28 -5.05 3.92
CA ARG A 174 -6.64 -4.78 5.22
C ARG A 174 -5.16 -4.45 5.01
N ALA A 175 -4.65 -3.47 5.73
CA ALA A 175 -3.29 -2.97 5.55
C ALA A 175 -2.52 -2.78 6.86
N ILE A 176 -1.18 -2.94 6.78
CA ILE A 176 -0.22 -2.42 7.76
C ILE A 176 0.39 -1.15 7.18
N LEU A 177 0.45 -0.10 8.01
CA LEU A 177 1.12 1.14 7.68
C LEU A 177 2.57 1.11 8.14
N VAL A 178 3.49 1.62 7.32
CA VAL A 178 4.92 1.60 7.62
C VAL A 178 5.52 2.99 7.44
N SER A 179 6.20 3.48 8.47
CA SER A 179 7.01 4.70 8.39
C SER A 179 8.48 4.39 8.67
N VAL A 180 9.34 4.72 7.71
CA VAL A 180 10.80 4.62 7.84
C VAL A 180 11.39 5.97 7.49
N SER A 181 11.94 6.67 8.48
CA SER A 181 12.37 8.06 8.31
C SER A 181 13.45 8.44 9.34
N PRO A 182 14.32 9.43 9.03
CA PRO A 182 15.22 10.02 10.02
C PRO A 182 14.50 10.93 11.04
N LEU A 183 13.23 11.28 10.79
CA LEU A 183 12.46 12.16 11.64
C LEU A 183 12.23 11.59 13.04
N PRO A 184 12.04 12.43 14.07
CA PRO A 184 11.64 12.00 15.40
C PRO A 184 10.37 11.14 15.38
N ARG A 185 10.29 10.19 16.31
CA ARG A 185 9.17 9.23 16.37
C ARG A 185 7.80 9.91 16.46
N ALA A 186 7.67 10.98 17.25
CA ALA A 186 6.42 11.71 17.39
C ALA A 186 5.91 12.30 16.05
N ILE A 187 6.83 12.78 15.20
CA ILE A 187 6.48 13.28 13.86
C ILE A 187 6.07 12.12 12.96
N GLN A 188 6.76 10.98 13.03
CA GLN A 188 6.38 9.79 12.27
C GLN A 188 5.00 9.25 12.70
N GLU A 189 4.65 9.32 13.97
CA GLU A 189 3.32 8.96 14.49
C GLU A 189 2.23 9.85 13.90
N THR A 190 2.46 11.17 13.84
CA THR A 190 1.53 12.10 13.16
C THR A 190 1.37 11.76 11.67
N HIS A 191 2.47 11.42 10.99
CA HIS A 191 2.42 11.03 9.59
C HIS A 191 1.66 9.71 9.36
N ILE A 192 1.82 8.75 10.25
CA ILE A 192 1.08 7.48 10.22
C ILE A 192 -0.42 7.74 10.43
N GLU A 193 -0.79 8.69 11.29
CA GLU A 193 -2.20 9.01 11.50
C GLU A 193 -2.83 9.67 10.26
N GLU A 194 -2.11 10.58 9.60
CA GLU A 194 -2.53 11.13 8.31
C GLU A 194 -2.67 10.02 7.25
N LEU A 195 -1.70 9.09 7.17
CA LEU A 195 -1.76 7.95 6.24
C LEU A 195 -2.94 7.02 6.57
N ARG A 196 -3.30 6.88 7.84
CA ARG A 196 -4.48 6.12 8.30
C ARG A 196 -5.77 6.74 7.76
N GLU A 197 -5.91 8.05 7.83
CA GLU A 197 -7.07 8.76 7.27
C GLU A 197 -7.14 8.62 5.74
N LEU A 198 -5.99 8.67 5.05
CA LEU A 198 -5.92 8.40 3.61
C LEU A 198 -6.36 6.97 3.30
N ALA A 199 -5.88 5.97 4.04
CA ALA A 199 -6.25 4.58 3.86
C ALA A 199 -7.77 4.37 4.08
N ARG A 200 -8.35 4.97 5.13
CA ARG A 200 -9.82 4.97 5.35
C ARG A 200 -10.57 5.59 4.18
N SER A 201 -10.07 6.71 3.64
CA SER A 201 -10.66 7.35 2.45
C SER A 201 -10.65 6.45 1.21
N ALA A 202 -9.71 5.52 1.14
CA ALA A 202 -9.62 4.50 0.08
C ALA A 202 -10.44 3.23 0.39
N GLY A 203 -11.19 3.19 1.50
CA GLY A 203 -11.92 2.00 1.93
C GLY A 203 -11.02 0.88 2.46
N ILE A 204 -9.82 1.21 2.95
CA ILE A 204 -8.84 0.25 3.47
C ILE A 204 -8.90 0.24 5.00
N VAL A 205 -9.00 -0.95 5.59
CA VAL A 205 -8.97 -1.17 7.04
C VAL A 205 -7.52 -1.28 7.50
N VAL A 206 -7.08 -0.38 8.37
CA VAL A 206 -5.74 -0.40 8.95
C VAL A 206 -5.72 -1.27 10.21
N THR A 207 -4.95 -2.35 10.17
CA THR A 207 -4.88 -3.35 11.26
C THR A 207 -3.64 -3.23 12.14
N GLY A 208 -2.67 -2.41 11.73
CA GLY A 208 -1.48 -2.15 12.53
C GLY A 208 -0.56 -1.13 11.86
N SER A 209 0.49 -0.75 12.56
CA SER A 209 1.53 0.13 12.04
C SER A 209 2.92 -0.25 12.55
N LEU A 210 3.93 0.00 11.72
CA LEU A 210 5.34 -0.18 12.02
C LEU A 210 6.07 1.13 11.81
N ILE A 211 6.78 1.61 12.85
CA ILE A 211 7.57 2.83 12.79
C ILE A 211 9.03 2.49 13.05
N GLN A 212 9.89 2.94 12.15
CA GLN A 212 11.33 2.81 12.31
C GLN A 212 12.03 4.13 12.06
N ARG A 213 12.75 4.61 13.07
CA ARG A 213 13.68 5.72 12.90
C ARG A 213 15.02 5.19 12.40
N VAL A 214 15.54 5.77 11.34
CA VAL A 214 16.85 5.47 10.75
C VAL A 214 17.65 6.76 10.60
N ALA A 215 18.98 6.70 10.59
CA ALA A 215 19.79 7.88 10.29
C ALA A 215 19.64 8.26 8.81
N ASP A 216 19.74 7.25 7.92
CA ASP A 216 19.62 7.40 6.49
C ASP A 216 18.77 6.27 5.91
N ILE A 217 17.97 6.57 4.89
CA ILE A 217 17.17 5.59 4.18
C ILE A 217 18.04 4.88 3.14
N HIS A 218 18.21 3.57 3.31
CA HIS A 218 19.01 2.81 2.36
C HIS A 218 18.33 2.75 0.98
N PRO A 219 19.06 3.04 -0.12
CA PRO A 219 18.48 3.20 -1.46
C PRO A 219 17.83 1.92 -2.03
N ARG A 220 18.22 0.74 -1.54
CA ARG A 220 17.67 -0.56 -1.99
C ARG A 220 16.88 -1.31 -0.92
N HIS A 221 17.35 -1.32 0.33
CA HIS A 221 16.75 -2.08 1.42
C HIS A 221 16.18 -1.14 2.47
N ILE A 222 14.90 -0.77 2.33
CA ILE A 222 14.26 0.18 3.25
C ILE A 222 14.09 -0.36 4.67
N LEU A 223 13.99 -1.67 4.84
CA LEU A 223 13.90 -2.38 6.12
C LEU A 223 14.99 -3.44 6.21
N GLY A 224 15.60 -3.59 7.38
CA GLY A 224 16.48 -4.70 7.70
C GLY A 224 15.71 -6.00 7.96
N LYS A 225 16.41 -7.16 7.92
CA LYS A 225 15.81 -8.49 8.09
C LYS A 225 14.88 -8.58 9.34
N GLY A 226 15.32 -8.12 10.51
CA GLY A 226 14.52 -8.18 11.74
C GLY A 226 13.22 -7.36 11.67
N LYS A 227 13.27 -6.16 11.04
CA LYS A 227 12.06 -5.34 10.86
C LYS A 227 11.13 -5.88 9.78
N LEU A 228 11.65 -6.55 8.77
CA LEU A 228 10.84 -7.28 7.80
C LEU A 228 10.08 -8.44 8.48
N THR A 229 10.75 -9.18 9.38
CA THR A 229 10.10 -10.23 10.17
C THR A 229 8.98 -9.67 11.04
N GLU A 230 9.24 -8.58 11.77
CA GLU A 230 8.22 -7.90 12.58
C GLU A 230 7.02 -7.45 11.72
N LEU A 231 7.29 -6.89 10.53
CA LEU A 231 6.26 -6.48 9.58
C LEU A 231 5.40 -7.67 9.12
N GLU A 232 6.02 -8.79 8.75
CA GLU A 232 5.27 -9.98 8.30
C GLU A 232 4.46 -10.63 9.44
N ILE A 233 4.98 -10.62 10.67
CA ILE A 233 4.24 -11.06 11.85
C ILE A 233 3.01 -10.17 12.06
N LEU A 234 3.17 -8.85 12.05
CA LEU A 234 2.05 -7.91 12.18
C LEU A 234 1.03 -8.11 11.05
N ALA A 235 1.50 -8.31 9.82
CA ALA A 235 0.65 -8.52 8.67
C ALA A 235 -0.08 -9.87 8.71
N LEU A 236 0.53 -10.91 9.25
CA LEU A 236 -0.12 -12.20 9.45
C LEU A 236 -1.20 -12.09 10.53
N GLN A 237 -0.85 -11.54 11.69
CA GLN A 237 -1.77 -11.38 12.83
C GLN A 237 -2.93 -10.42 12.50
N GLY A 238 -2.65 -9.33 11.77
CA GLY A 238 -3.65 -8.38 11.30
C GLY A 238 -4.42 -8.83 10.06
N GLN A 239 -4.08 -9.99 9.46
CA GLN A 239 -4.62 -10.48 8.19
C GLN A 239 -4.52 -9.44 7.06
N ALA A 240 -3.49 -8.63 7.09
CA ALA A 240 -3.30 -7.60 6.10
C ALA A 240 -2.84 -8.20 4.77
N SER A 241 -3.50 -7.83 3.69
CA SER A 241 -3.11 -8.16 2.31
C SER A 241 -2.25 -7.07 1.67
N LEU A 242 -2.21 -5.89 2.31
CA LEU A 242 -1.51 -4.71 1.84
C LEU A 242 -0.47 -4.26 2.86
N ILE A 243 0.63 -3.70 2.37
CA ILE A 243 1.61 -2.94 3.15
C ILE A 243 1.70 -1.56 2.51
N ILE A 244 1.52 -0.50 3.29
CA ILE A 244 1.49 0.88 2.79
C ILE A 244 2.58 1.69 3.48
N PHE A 245 3.55 2.20 2.71
CA PHE A 245 4.63 3.03 3.20
C PHE A 245 4.24 4.52 3.17
N ASP A 246 4.58 5.26 4.24
CA ASP A 246 4.34 6.71 4.34
C ASP A 246 5.21 7.54 3.38
N GLY A 247 6.39 7.05 3.00
CA GLY A 247 7.27 7.69 2.03
C GLY A 247 7.11 7.12 0.63
N GLU A 248 7.61 7.85 -0.36
CA GLU A 248 7.73 7.33 -1.73
C GLU A 248 8.83 6.27 -1.79
N LEU A 249 8.53 5.12 -2.42
CA LEU A 249 9.48 4.03 -2.59
C LEU A 249 10.18 4.13 -3.96
N THR A 250 11.49 3.95 -3.95
CA THR A 250 12.24 3.80 -5.19
C THR A 250 11.90 2.48 -5.89
N PRO A 251 12.06 2.38 -7.23
CA PRO A 251 11.86 1.11 -7.93
C PRO A 251 12.73 -0.03 -7.36
N ALA A 252 13.94 0.27 -6.88
CA ALA A 252 14.83 -0.71 -6.26
C ALA A 252 14.31 -1.22 -4.90
N GLN A 253 13.74 -0.33 -4.07
CA GLN A 253 13.11 -0.70 -2.80
C GLN A 253 11.86 -1.54 -3.02
N LEU A 254 10.98 -1.12 -3.94
CA LEU A 254 9.79 -1.90 -4.32
C LEU A 254 10.15 -3.30 -4.80
N ASN A 255 11.18 -3.41 -5.64
CA ASN A 255 11.66 -4.71 -6.12
C ASN A 255 12.18 -5.58 -4.97
N SER A 256 13.02 -5.01 -4.10
CA SER A 256 13.57 -5.72 -2.94
C SER A 256 12.46 -6.20 -1.98
N LEU A 257 11.44 -5.38 -1.72
CA LEU A 257 10.28 -5.79 -0.91
C LEU A 257 9.47 -6.88 -1.60
N SER A 258 9.25 -6.79 -2.92
CA SER A 258 8.47 -7.78 -3.67
C SER A 258 9.16 -9.13 -3.83
N GLU A 259 10.47 -9.20 -3.60
CA GLU A 259 11.25 -10.45 -3.52
C GLU A 259 11.05 -11.16 -2.18
N VAL A 260 10.76 -10.40 -1.11
CA VAL A 260 10.68 -10.91 0.26
C VAL A 260 9.24 -11.17 0.68
N THR A 261 8.29 -10.29 0.34
CA THR A 261 6.88 -10.45 0.72
C THR A 261 6.00 -10.76 -0.49
N GLU A 262 5.02 -11.64 -0.31
CA GLU A 262 3.98 -11.91 -1.32
C GLU A 262 2.83 -10.89 -1.28
N ARG A 263 2.84 -9.99 -0.30
CA ARG A 263 1.81 -8.97 -0.11
C ARG A 263 1.96 -7.85 -1.11
N LYS A 264 0.86 -7.22 -1.45
CA LYS A 264 0.89 -6.02 -2.30
C LYS A 264 1.50 -4.87 -1.50
N VAL A 265 2.59 -4.31 -1.99
CA VAL A 265 3.25 -3.14 -1.40
C VAL A 265 2.82 -1.90 -2.18
N LEU A 266 2.34 -0.91 -1.46
CA LEU A 266 1.99 0.41 -1.95
C LEU A 266 2.84 1.45 -1.23
N ASP A 267 3.08 2.57 -1.86
CA ASP A 267 3.57 3.75 -1.17
C ASP A 267 2.47 4.82 -1.09
N ARG A 268 2.76 5.89 -0.36
CA ARG A 268 1.85 7.02 -0.17
C ARG A 268 1.34 7.58 -1.50
N THR A 269 2.23 7.74 -2.47
CA THR A 269 1.90 8.26 -3.80
C THR A 269 0.89 7.39 -4.53
N GLN A 270 1.11 6.07 -4.51
CA GLN A 270 0.19 5.14 -5.17
C GLN A 270 -1.17 5.09 -4.46
N LEU A 271 -1.19 5.13 -3.13
CA LEU A 271 -2.44 5.21 -2.37
C LEU A 271 -3.24 6.46 -2.74
N ILE A 272 -2.58 7.60 -2.81
CA ILE A 272 -3.20 8.87 -3.22
C ILE A 272 -3.76 8.76 -4.65
N LEU A 273 -2.99 8.22 -5.60
CA LEU A 273 -3.45 7.99 -6.97
C LEU A 273 -4.69 7.08 -7.03
N ASP A 274 -4.74 6.05 -6.20
CA ASP A 274 -5.88 5.13 -6.14
C ASP A 274 -7.13 5.81 -5.55
N ILE A 275 -6.97 6.67 -4.52
CA ILE A 275 -8.06 7.51 -3.98
C ILE A 275 -8.63 8.42 -5.07
N PHE A 276 -7.75 9.08 -5.84
CA PHE A 276 -8.17 9.95 -6.92
C PHE A 276 -8.86 9.20 -8.05
N ALA A 277 -8.38 8.01 -8.38
CA ALA A 277 -9.02 7.16 -9.40
C ALA A 277 -10.45 6.76 -9.02
N GLN A 278 -10.70 6.50 -7.74
CA GLN A 278 -12.03 6.18 -7.23
C GLN A 278 -12.97 7.41 -7.23
N ARG A 279 -12.43 8.60 -6.97
CA ARG A 279 -13.22 9.84 -6.81
C ARG A 279 -13.39 10.65 -8.09
N ALA A 280 -12.59 10.42 -9.11
CA ALA A 280 -12.70 11.13 -10.38
C ALA A 280 -14.06 10.84 -11.05
N THR A 281 -14.95 11.82 -11.06
CA THR A 281 -16.28 11.72 -11.69
C THR A 281 -16.27 12.19 -13.13
N THR A 282 -15.49 13.24 -13.45
CA THR A 282 -15.43 13.82 -14.79
C THR A 282 -14.54 13.01 -15.74
N ARG A 283 -14.85 13.04 -17.04
CA ARG A 283 -14.02 12.38 -18.06
C ARG A 283 -12.57 12.90 -18.06
N ALA A 284 -12.39 14.21 -17.89
CA ALA A 284 -11.06 14.79 -17.84
C ALA A 284 -10.30 14.36 -16.58
N GLY A 285 -10.93 14.40 -15.40
CA GLY A 285 -10.34 13.92 -14.15
C GLY A 285 -9.91 12.45 -14.26
N LYS A 286 -10.76 11.58 -14.81
CA LYS A 286 -10.40 10.16 -15.02
C LYS A 286 -9.18 10.00 -15.92
N LEU A 287 -9.12 10.74 -17.04
CA LEU A 287 -7.97 10.67 -17.94
C LEU A 287 -6.69 11.21 -17.31
N GLN A 288 -6.77 12.24 -16.48
CA GLN A 288 -5.63 12.81 -15.79
C GLN A 288 -5.08 11.87 -14.73
N VAL A 289 -5.94 11.30 -13.90
CA VAL A 289 -5.53 10.31 -12.89
C VAL A 289 -4.93 9.08 -13.58
N GLU A 290 -5.53 8.59 -14.66
CA GLU A 290 -4.98 7.49 -15.46
C GLU A 290 -3.58 7.85 -15.98
N MET A 291 -3.39 9.05 -16.49
CA MET A 291 -2.09 9.52 -16.97
C MET A 291 -1.06 9.57 -15.84
N ALA A 292 -1.43 10.07 -14.66
CA ALA A 292 -0.54 10.11 -13.49
C ALA A 292 -0.16 8.70 -13.02
N GLN A 293 -1.13 7.78 -12.93
CA GLN A 293 -0.88 6.38 -12.59
C GLN A 293 0.09 5.71 -13.59
N LEU A 294 -0.09 5.96 -14.89
CA LEU A 294 0.78 5.43 -15.93
C LEU A 294 2.20 6.01 -15.86
N LYS A 295 2.33 7.33 -15.68
CA LYS A 295 3.63 7.99 -15.48
C LYS A 295 4.35 7.45 -14.25
N TYR A 296 3.64 7.29 -13.14
CA TYR A 296 4.18 6.77 -11.88
C TYR A 296 4.59 5.31 -11.98
N THR A 297 3.81 4.48 -12.67
CA THR A 297 4.06 3.04 -12.82
C THR A 297 5.17 2.75 -13.83
N GLN A 298 5.33 3.58 -14.87
CA GLN A 298 6.27 3.35 -15.97
C GLN A 298 7.72 3.10 -15.51
N PRO A 299 8.35 3.92 -14.63
CA PRO A 299 9.71 3.66 -14.13
C PRO A 299 9.76 2.48 -13.15
N ARG A 300 8.63 2.12 -12.53
CA ARG A 300 8.47 1.04 -11.54
C ARG A 300 8.12 -0.31 -12.16
N LEU A 301 7.94 -0.37 -13.47
CA LEU A 301 7.86 -1.61 -14.22
C LEU A 301 9.23 -2.31 -14.19
N VAL A 302 9.40 -3.16 -13.20
CA VAL A 302 10.56 -4.05 -13.11
C VAL A 302 10.15 -5.39 -13.70
N GLY A 303 10.98 -5.91 -14.60
CA GLY A 303 10.74 -7.23 -15.22
C GLY A 303 10.76 -8.31 -14.14
N LYS A 304 9.61 -8.78 -13.75
CA LYS A 304 9.42 -9.90 -12.80
C LYS A 304 9.99 -11.23 -13.33
N ASN A 305 10.59 -11.25 -14.52
CA ASN A 305 11.04 -12.46 -15.20
C ASN A 305 12.50 -12.39 -15.71
N ARG A 306 13.41 -11.72 -15.00
CA ARG A 306 14.85 -11.78 -15.36
C ARG A 306 15.40 -13.21 -15.44
N ALA A 307 14.86 -14.13 -14.65
CA ALA A 307 15.25 -15.54 -14.71
C ALA A 307 14.65 -16.25 -15.94
N MET A 308 13.43 -15.90 -16.34
CA MET A 308 12.76 -16.48 -17.51
C MET A 308 13.30 -15.91 -18.83
N ASP A 309 13.67 -14.62 -18.86
CA ASP A 309 14.35 -13.99 -20.01
C ASP A 309 15.75 -14.57 -20.24
N ARG A 310 16.45 -15.04 -19.19
CA ARG A 310 17.72 -15.75 -19.30
C ARG A 310 17.57 -17.21 -19.77
N LEU A 311 16.45 -17.86 -19.46
CA LEU A 311 16.15 -19.22 -19.88
C LEU A 311 15.63 -19.31 -21.32
N MET A 312 14.99 -18.25 -21.83
CA MET A 312 14.56 -18.16 -23.24
C MET A 312 15.67 -17.65 -24.17
N GLY A 313 16.79 -17.19 -23.64
CA GLY A 313 18.02 -16.83 -24.37
C GLY A 313 18.91 -18.03 -24.65
N GLY A 314 18.40 -19.08 -25.31
CA GLY A 314 19.21 -20.13 -25.87
C GLY A 314 20.19 -19.56 -26.88
N ILE A 315 21.42 -20.13 -26.92
CA ILE A 315 22.47 -19.83 -27.89
C ILE A 315 21.91 -20.02 -29.32
N GLY A 316 21.47 -18.92 -29.95
CA GLY A 316 20.92 -18.94 -31.32
C GLY A 316 19.66 -18.13 -31.56
N GLY A 317 18.99 -17.64 -30.55
CA GLY A 317 17.75 -16.87 -30.69
C GLY A 317 17.96 -15.36 -30.83
N ARG A 318 18.72 -14.90 -31.84
CA ARG A 318 18.67 -13.49 -32.28
C ARG A 318 17.52 -13.32 -33.28
N GLY A 319 16.29 -13.19 -32.72
CA GLY A 319 15.19 -12.55 -33.42
C GLY A 319 14.93 -11.20 -32.77
N PRO A 320 14.49 -10.14 -33.50
CA PRO A 320 14.12 -8.85 -32.94
C PRO A 320 12.75 -8.94 -32.25
N GLY A 321 12.66 -9.72 -31.17
CA GLY A 321 11.49 -9.78 -30.31
C GLY A 321 11.68 -8.80 -29.16
N GLU A 322 10.84 -7.75 -29.09
CA GLU A 322 10.75 -6.90 -27.90
C GLU A 322 10.50 -7.77 -26.67
N THR A 323 11.23 -7.51 -25.58
CA THR A 323 10.93 -8.14 -24.31
C THR A 323 9.51 -7.74 -23.86
N LYS A 324 8.83 -8.57 -23.08
CA LYS A 324 7.51 -8.26 -22.55
C LYS A 324 7.49 -6.88 -21.84
N LEU A 325 8.58 -6.57 -21.15
CA LEU A 325 8.77 -5.29 -20.47
C LEU A 325 8.83 -4.10 -21.44
N GLU A 326 9.52 -4.24 -22.57
CA GLU A 326 9.60 -3.20 -23.60
C GLU A 326 8.25 -3.00 -24.28
N THR A 327 7.53 -4.09 -24.55
CA THR A 327 6.17 -4.04 -25.07
C THR A 327 5.22 -3.32 -24.12
N ASP A 328 5.28 -3.62 -22.83
CA ASP A 328 4.44 -2.97 -21.81
C ASP A 328 4.81 -1.48 -21.65
N ARG A 329 6.10 -1.13 -21.66
CA ARG A 329 6.56 0.27 -21.66
C ARG A 329 6.13 1.03 -22.90
N ARG A 330 6.12 0.38 -24.07
CA ARG A 330 5.63 1.00 -25.30
C ARG A 330 4.13 1.26 -25.21
N ARG A 331 3.34 0.26 -24.81
CA ARG A 331 1.87 0.43 -24.62
C ARG A 331 1.53 1.57 -23.66
N ILE A 332 2.26 1.70 -22.57
CA ILE A 332 2.07 2.80 -21.63
C ILE A 332 2.38 4.15 -22.28
N ARG A 333 3.48 4.27 -23.03
CA ARG A 333 3.81 5.51 -23.75
C ARG A 333 2.74 5.89 -24.79
N GLU A 334 2.26 4.93 -25.56
CA GLU A 334 1.19 5.12 -26.54
C GLU A 334 -0.11 5.55 -25.84
N ARG A 335 -0.45 4.94 -24.70
CA ARG A 335 -1.63 5.31 -23.92
C ARG A 335 -1.52 6.73 -23.36
N ILE A 336 -0.37 7.11 -22.80
CA ILE A 336 -0.11 8.48 -22.32
C ILE A 336 -0.26 9.49 -23.46
N ALA A 337 0.30 9.20 -24.65
CA ALA A 337 0.18 10.09 -25.81
C ALA A 337 -1.28 10.28 -26.27
N LYS A 338 -2.07 9.18 -26.25
CA LYS A 338 -3.50 9.23 -26.56
C LYS A 338 -4.28 10.06 -25.54
N ILE A 339 -4.01 9.85 -24.24
CA ILE A 339 -4.65 10.62 -23.16
C ILE A 339 -4.35 12.12 -23.30
N LYS A 340 -3.08 12.49 -23.56
CA LYS A 340 -2.71 13.90 -23.77
C LYS A 340 -3.55 14.54 -24.88
N LYS A 341 -3.68 13.88 -26.02
CA LYS A 341 -4.49 14.37 -27.15
C LYS A 341 -5.98 14.51 -26.77
N GLU A 342 -6.55 13.57 -26.01
CA GLU A 342 -7.93 13.66 -25.54
C GLU A 342 -8.11 14.83 -24.56
N LEU A 343 -7.16 15.04 -23.64
CA LEU A 343 -7.18 16.17 -22.69
C LEU A 343 -7.10 17.53 -23.41
N ASP A 344 -6.23 17.67 -24.42
CA ASP A 344 -6.13 18.90 -25.20
C ASP A 344 -7.46 19.23 -25.90
N GLY A 345 -8.14 18.23 -26.44
CA GLY A 345 -9.48 18.41 -27.00
C GLY A 345 -10.52 18.87 -25.97
N LEU A 346 -10.48 18.31 -24.76
CA LEU A 346 -11.36 18.71 -23.66
C LEU A 346 -11.07 20.14 -23.18
N ARG A 347 -9.79 20.54 -23.14
CA ARG A 347 -9.36 21.90 -22.77
C ARG A 347 -9.97 22.95 -23.73
N GLN A 348 -9.91 22.70 -25.04
CA GLN A 348 -10.53 23.58 -26.03
C GLN A 348 -12.05 23.72 -25.83
N GLN A 349 -12.75 22.61 -25.58
CA GLN A 349 -14.19 22.65 -25.29
C GLN A 349 -14.52 23.45 -24.02
N ARG A 350 -13.72 23.32 -22.97
CA ARG A 350 -13.87 24.07 -21.70
C ARG A 350 -13.65 25.58 -21.91
N ALA A 351 -12.65 25.96 -22.71
CA ALA A 351 -12.41 27.37 -23.03
C ALA A 351 -13.65 28.03 -23.67
N PHE A 352 -14.34 27.34 -24.56
CA PHE A 352 -15.63 27.81 -25.12
C PHE A 352 -16.71 27.96 -24.07
N THR A 353 -16.83 27.01 -23.17
CA THR A 353 -17.82 27.04 -22.07
C THR A 353 -17.53 28.16 -21.09
N ARG A 354 -16.25 28.40 -20.73
CA ARG A 354 -15.82 29.53 -19.90
C ARG A 354 -16.17 30.89 -20.53
N ALA A 355 -15.84 31.07 -21.79
CA ALA A 355 -16.18 32.30 -22.52
C ALA A 355 -17.70 32.56 -22.54
N ARG A 356 -18.53 31.52 -22.58
CA ARG A 356 -19.99 31.64 -22.49
C ARG A 356 -20.47 32.02 -21.09
N ARG A 357 -19.89 31.43 -20.00
CA ARG A 357 -20.22 31.78 -18.60
C ARG A 357 -19.80 33.20 -18.25
N ALA A 358 -18.60 33.62 -18.64
CA ALA A 358 -18.14 35.00 -18.45
C ALA A 358 -19.09 36.04 -19.04
N ARG A 359 -19.76 35.72 -20.18
CA ARG A 359 -20.78 36.58 -20.77
C ARG A 359 -22.09 36.64 -19.98
N GLN A 360 -22.34 35.66 -19.08
CA GLN A 360 -23.53 35.59 -18.23
C GLN A 360 -23.35 36.29 -16.87
N GLY A 361 -22.14 36.75 -16.53
CA GLY A 361 -21.84 37.49 -15.31
C GLY A 361 -22.12 36.75 -14.01
N LEU A 362 -22.13 35.39 -14.02
CA LEU A 362 -22.37 34.59 -12.83
C LEU A 362 -21.05 34.39 -12.07
N PRO A 363 -20.92 34.92 -10.84
CA PRO A 363 -19.71 34.77 -10.06
C PRO A 363 -19.54 33.33 -9.54
N VAL A 364 -18.29 32.89 -9.37
CA VAL A 364 -17.89 31.55 -8.95
C VAL A 364 -17.05 31.63 -7.68
N ALA A 365 -17.53 31.04 -6.58
CA ALA A 365 -16.73 30.79 -5.39
C ALA A 365 -16.25 29.33 -5.37
N ALA A 366 -14.94 29.11 -5.18
CA ALA A 366 -14.35 27.78 -5.14
C ALA A 366 -13.84 27.44 -3.75
N LEU A 367 -14.12 26.22 -3.27
CA LEU A 367 -13.64 25.69 -2.00
C LEU A 367 -12.27 25.03 -2.20
N VAL A 368 -11.27 25.54 -1.52
CA VAL A 368 -9.91 24.96 -1.48
C VAL A 368 -9.52 24.62 -0.04
N GLY A 369 -8.56 23.75 0.17
CA GLY A 369 -8.09 23.40 1.50
C GLY A 369 -7.59 21.96 1.59
N TYR A 370 -6.94 21.64 2.69
CA TYR A 370 -6.36 20.33 2.94
C TYR A 370 -7.40 19.21 2.99
N THR A 371 -6.96 17.94 2.83
CA THR A 371 -7.85 16.78 3.03
C THR A 371 -8.41 16.81 4.44
N ASN A 372 -9.66 16.37 4.60
CA ASN A 372 -10.37 16.31 5.88
C ASN A 372 -10.61 17.66 6.59
N ALA A 373 -10.34 18.80 5.94
CA ALA A 373 -10.67 20.13 6.50
C ALA A 373 -12.20 20.42 6.58
N GLY A 374 -13.03 19.53 6.01
CA GLY A 374 -14.49 19.66 6.05
C GLY A 374 -15.10 20.42 4.87
N LYS A 375 -14.42 20.48 3.71
CA LYS A 375 -14.92 21.16 2.49
C LYS A 375 -16.27 20.66 2.02
N SER A 376 -16.43 19.32 1.91
CA SER A 376 -17.69 18.72 1.47
C SER A 376 -18.82 18.96 2.47
N THR A 377 -18.52 18.92 3.77
CA THR A 377 -19.47 19.24 4.84
C THR A 377 -19.92 20.71 4.73
N LEU A 378 -18.96 21.62 4.50
CA LEU A 378 -19.25 23.03 4.33
C LEU A 378 -20.09 23.31 3.07
N LEU A 379 -19.75 22.67 1.95
CA LEU A 379 -20.54 22.80 0.71
C LEU A 379 -21.98 22.37 0.94
N ASN A 380 -22.20 21.20 1.57
CA ASN A 380 -23.53 20.70 1.86
C ASN A 380 -24.28 21.61 2.83
N ALA A 381 -23.58 22.21 3.80
CA ALA A 381 -24.18 23.14 4.76
C ALA A 381 -24.61 24.47 4.10
N LEU A 382 -23.84 24.98 3.12
CA LEU A 382 -24.14 26.20 2.37
C LEU A 382 -25.25 25.98 1.32
N THR A 383 -25.21 24.87 0.59
CA THR A 383 -26.16 24.61 -0.51
C THR A 383 -27.47 23.97 -0.05
N ARG A 384 -27.58 23.55 1.21
CA ARG A 384 -28.72 22.80 1.78
C ARG A 384 -29.09 21.56 0.96
N SER A 385 -28.12 21.00 0.26
CA SER A 385 -28.28 19.82 -0.60
C SER A 385 -27.26 18.77 -0.21
N GLU A 386 -27.61 17.49 -0.31
CA GLU A 386 -26.65 16.38 -0.24
C GLU A 386 -25.91 16.28 -1.57
N VAL A 387 -25.03 17.23 -1.83
CA VAL A 387 -24.15 17.17 -3.00
C VAL A 387 -22.98 16.27 -2.64
N LEU A 388 -22.85 15.15 -3.31
CA LEU A 388 -21.64 14.33 -3.35
C LEU A 388 -20.55 15.04 -4.20
N ALA A 389 -20.27 16.30 -3.91
CA ALA A 389 -19.14 17.01 -4.49
C ALA A 389 -17.95 16.78 -3.59
N ASP A 390 -17.32 15.63 -3.77
CA ASP A 390 -16.07 15.31 -3.09
C ASP A 390 -14.93 15.94 -3.90
N THR A 391 -14.56 17.17 -3.50
CA THR A 391 -13.34 17.78 -4.00
C THR A 391 -12.19 17.11 -3.27
N VAL A 392 -11.27 16.50 -4.01
CA VAL A 392 -10.06 15.96 -3.43
C VAL A 392 -9.27 17.12 -2.84
N GLY A 393 -9.13 17.15 -1.52
CA GLY A 393 -8.37 18.19 -0.83
C GLY A 393 -6.87 18.09 -1.13
N PHE A 394 -6.17 19.17 -0.90
CA PHE A 394 -4.71 19.17 -0.97
C PHE A 394 -4.14 18.19 0.05
N ILE A 395 -3.08 17.49 -0.33
CA ILE A 395 -2.40 16.47 0.47
C ILE A 395 -0.93 16.86 0.52
N ARG A 396 -0.30 16.64 1.66
CA ARG A 396 1.14 16.86 1.83
C ARG A 396 1.97 16.07 0.81
N ASN A 397 3.01 16.69 0.28
CA ASN A 397 3.92 16.09 -0.70
C ASN A 397 3.18 15.47 -1.90
N LEU A 398 2.30 16.27 -2.54
CA LEU A 398 1.71 15.85 -3.80
C LEU A 398 2.82 15.53 -4.80
N PRO A 399 2.85 14.32 -5.37
CA PRO A 399 3.81 13.99 -6.41
C PRO A 399 3.68 14.93 -7.62
N LYS A 400 4.80 15.25 -8.27
CA LYS A 400 4.80 16.14 -9.45
C LYS A 400 3.87 15.65 -10.55
N GLU A 401 3.79 14.33 -10.73
CA GLU A 401 2.89 13.68 -11.70
C GLU A 401 1.42 13.93 -11.39
N LEU A 402 1.08 14.05 -10.10
CA LEU A 402 -0.26 14.40 -9.65
C LEU A 402 -0.54 15.90 -9.78
N THR A 403 0.42 16.75 -9.48
CA THR A 403 0.27 18.20 -9.66
C THR A 403 -0.08 18.52 -11.12
N GLU A 404 0.61 17.89 -12.10
CA GLU A 404 0.27 18.01 -13.51
C GLU A 404 -1.11 17.43 -13.85
N ALA A 405 -1.52 16.35 -13.20
CA ALA A 405 -2.84 15.76 -13.39
C ALA A 405 -3.95 16.62 -12.77
N PHE A 406 -3.63 17.29 -11.66
CA PHE A 406 -4.54 18.21 -10.97
C PHE A 406 -4.73 19.54 -11.69
N GLN A 407 -3.75 19.99 -12.50
CA GLN A 407 -3.85 21.26 -13.20
C GLN A 407 -5.20 21.46 -13.89
N ALA A 408 -5.82 20.47 -14.46
CA ALA A 408 -7.10 20.64 -15.11
C ALA A 408 -8.34 20.59 -14.18
N THR A 409 -8.23 20.00 -12.98
CA THR A 409 -9.26 20.19 -11.94
C THR A 409 -9.07 21.56 -11.30
N LEU A 410 -7.84 22.01 -11.21
CA LEU A 410 -7.45 23.30 -10.69
C LEU A 410 -7.61 24.44 -11.72
N GLU A 411 -7.66 24.16 -13.03
CA GLU A 411 -8.11 25.08 -14.07
C GLU A 411 -9.57 25.59 -13.84
N GLU A 412 -10.36 24.89 -13.05
CA GLU A 412 -11.66 25.38 -12.58
C GLU A 412 -11.51 26.48 -11.53
N LEU A 413 -10.40 26.48 -10.76
CA LEU A 413 -10.07 27.53 -9.80
C LEU A 413 -9.61 28.81 -10.48
N GLU A 414 -9.01 28.74 -11.68
CA GLU A 414 -8.67 29.92 -12.50
C GLU A 414 -9.90 30.74 -12.91
N ALA A 415 -11.07 30.11 -12.90
CA ALA A 415 -12.33 30.76 -13.22
C ALA A 415 -13.09 31.21 -11.95
N ALA A 416 -12.51 31.06 -10.78
CA ALA A 416 -13.12 31.48 -9.53
C ALA A 416 -12.86 32.98 -9.29
N ASP A 417 -13.92 33.68 -8.89
CA ASP A 417 -13.85 35.08 -8.46
C ASP A 417 -13.48 35.18 -6.97
N LEU A 418 -13.62 34.08 -6.22
CA LEU A 418 -13.29 33.99 -4.80
C LEU A 418 -12.84 32.58 -4.43
N LEU A 419 -11.74 32.47 -3.69
CA LEU A 419 -11.28 31.22 -3.09
C LEU A 419 -11.68 31.15 -1.60
N LEU A 420 -12.39 30.12 -1.20
CA LEU A 420 -12.74 29.81 0.16
C LEU A 420 -11.74 28.76 0.70
N HIS A 421 -10.69 29.23 1.38
CA HIS A 421 -9.65 28.36 1.92
C HIS A 421 -10.08 27.77 3.26
N VAL A 422 -10.52 26.52 3.27
CA VAL A 422 -11.01 25.81 4.47
C VAL A 422 -9.86 25.08 5.14
N ALA A 423 -9.59 25.41 6.41
CA ALA A 423 -8.58 24.78 7.24
C ALA A 423 -9.24 24.18 8.50
N ASP A 424 -8.70 23.04 8.97
CA ASP A 424 -9.15 22.39 10.21
C ASP A 424 -8.49 23.07 11.41
N ALA A 425 -9.24 23.90 12.12
CA ALA A 425 -8.74 24.64 13.26
C ALA A 425 -8.27 23.74 14.43
N SER A 426 -8.78 22.52 14.52
CA SER A 426 -8.40 21.57 15.57
C SER A 426 -7.14 20.77 15.28
N HIS A 427 -6.54 20.93 14.09
CA HIS A 427 -5.40 20.14 13.69
C HIS A 427 -4.08 20.68 14.25
N PRO A 428 -3.20 19.83 14.85
CA PRO A 428 -1.92 20.29 15.43
C PRO A 428 -0.97 20.97 14.44
N GLU A 429 -1.06 20.61 13.17
CA GLU A 429 -0.23 21.16 12.08
C GLU A 429 -0.99 22.18 11.21
N LEU A 430 -1.96 22.91 11.78
CA LEU A 430 -2.78 23.88 11.07
C LEU A 430 -1.97 24.83 10.18
N ASP A 431 -0.91 25.45 10.73
CA ASP A 431 -0.08 26.39 9.99
C ASP A 431 0.63 25.75 8.79
N ARG A 432 1.10 24.51 8.95
CA ARG A 432 1.74 23.77 7.86
C ARG A 432 0.73 23.41 6.77
N GLN A 433 -0.49 23.07 7.15
CA GLN A 433 -1.56 22.78 6.18
C GLN A 433 -1.93 24.03 5.40
N ILE A 434 -2.07 25.17 6.06
CA ILE A 434 -2.34 26.46 5.40
C ILE A 434 -1.18 26.79 4.43
N ALA A 435 0.05 26.73 4.91
CA ALA A 435 1.23 27.01 4.07
C ALA A 435 1.37 26.06 2.88
N ALA A 436 1.00 24.79 3.03
CA ALA A 436 1.03 23.82 1.93
C ALA A 436 0.00 24.16 0.84
N VAL A 437 -1.21 24.58 1.23
CA VAL A 437 -2.23 25.05 0.28
C VAL A 437 -1.77 26.33 -0.42
N ASP A 438 -1.21 27.27 0.33
CA ASP A 438 -0.69 28.53 -0.20
C ASP A 438 0.42 28.29 -1.22
N GLY A 439 1.34 27.36 -0.95
CA GLY A 439 2.38 26.96 -1.89
C GLY A 439 1.82 26.41 -3.21
N ILE A 440 0.80 25.55 -3.13
CA ILE A 440 0.17 24.98 -4.33
C ILE A 440 -0.57 26.06 -5.12
N LEU A 441 -1.28 26.98 -4.45
CA LEU A 441 -1.96 28.09 -5.11
C LEU A 441 -0.96 29.05 -5.78
N ALA A 442 0.22 29.25 -5.17
CA ALA A 442 1.33 30.02 -5.73
C ALA A 442 1.92 29.36 -6.98
N ASP A 443 2.17 28.06 -6.94
CA ASP A 443 2.66 27.27 -8.07
C ASP A 443 1.69 27.30 -9.27
N MET A 444 0.43 27.64 -9.01
CA MET A 444 -0.63 27.76 -10.03
C MET A 444 -0.92 29.20 -10.47
N GLU A 445 -0.15 30.16 -9.99
CA GLU A 445 -0.35 31.58 -10.29
C GLU A 445 -1.74 32.14 -9.86
N LEU A 446 -2.36 31.51 -8.82
CA LEU A 446 -3.68 31.89 -8.29
C LEU A 446 -3.60 32.87 -7.11
N ASN A 447 -2.44 33.46 -6.84
CA ASN A 447 -2.24 34.38 -5.72
C ASN A 447 -3.05 35.69 -5.83
N GLU A 448 -3.43 36.07 -7.04
CA GLU A 448 -4.19 37.31 -7.30
C GLU A 448 -5.69 37.13 -7.09
N VAL A 449 -6.19 35.89 -7.00
CA VAL A 449 -7.61 35.62 -6.76
C VAL A 449 -7.94 35.96 -5.31
N PRO A 450 -8.98 36.77 -5.04
CA PRO A 450 -9.43 37.07 -3.68
C PRO A 450 -9.63 35.79 -2.86
N ARG A 451 -9.14 35.77 -1.62
CA ARG A 451 -9.18 34.58 -0.78
C ARG A 451 -9.67 34.89 0.61
N VAL A 452 -10.54 34.04 1.13
CA VAL A 452 -11.00 34.06 2.52
C VAL A 452 -10.54 32.78 3.22
N LEU A 453 -9.77 32.94 4.32
CA LEU A 453 -9.38 31.82 5.18
C LEU A 453 -10.54 31.49 6.13
N ILE A 454 -10.92 30.21 6.16
CA ILE A 454 -12.01 29.70 6.98
C ILE A 454 -11.44 28.68 7.96
N LEU A 455 -11.51 28.96 9.25
CA LEU A 455 -11.12 28.07 10.33
C LEU A 455 -12.35 27.23 10.72
N ASN A 456 -12.44 26.04 10.12
CA ASN A 456 -13.53 25.08 10.34
C ASN A 456 -13.27 24.18 11.55
N LYS A 457 -14.29 23.47 12.01
CA LYS A 457 -14.30 22.61 13.21
C LYS A 457 -14.03 23.39 14.49
N TRP A 458 -14.50 24.63 14.53
CA TRP A 458 -14.35 25.54 15.66
C TRP A 458 -15.01 25.03 16.95
N ASP A 459 -16.03 24.20 16.81
CA ASP A 459 -16.72 23.48 17.86
C ASP A 459 -15.83 22.54 18.69
N ARG A 460 -14.72 22.08 18.11
CA ARG A 460 -13.79 21.13 18.73
C ARG A 460 -12.70 21.78 19.58
N LEU A 461 -12.63 23.10 19.59
CA LEU A 461 -11.60 23.86 20.29
C LEU A 461 -12.06 24.28 21.67
N GLU A 462 -11.13 24.27 22.62
CA GLU A 462 -11.27 24.92 23.91
C GLU A 462 -11.15 26.45 23.78
N ASP A 463 -11.72 27.20 24.70
CA ASP A 463 -11.80 28.68 24.61
C ASP A 463 -10.43 29.34 24.54
N GLU A 464 -9.46 28.82 25.28
CA GLU A 464 -8.07 29.31 25.27
C GLU A 464 -7.42 29.20 23.86
N MET A 465 -7.66 28.09 23.19
CA MET A 465 -7.14 27.87 21.81
C MET A 465 -7.88 28.76 20.80
N ARG A 466 -9.18 29.01 21.00
CA ARG A 466 -9.96 29.92 20.14
C ARG A 466 -9.41 31.33 20.17
N ASP A 467 -9.01 31.82 21.34
CA ASP A 467 -8.43 33.16 21.49
C ASP A 467 -7.06 33.24 20.83
N ILE A 468 -6.20 32.25 21.03
CA ILE A 468 -4.90 32.15 20.35
C ILE A 468 -5.05 32.20 18.84
N LEU A 469 -6.00 31.44 18.28
CA LEU A 469 -6.20 31.38 16.83
C LEU A 469 -6.79 32.66 16.26
N ARG A 470 -7.68 33.37 17.02
CA ARG A 470 -8.19 34.69 16.63
C ARG A 470 -7.08 35.73 16.56
N ASP A 471 -6.18 35.73 17.54
CA ASP A 471 -5.03 36.65 17.55
C ASP A 471 -4.05 36.36 16.42
N ARG A 472 -3.88 35.07 16.10
CA ARG A 472 -2.94 34.65 15.06
C ARG A 472 -3.47 34.85 13.63
N TRP A 473 -4.77 34.66 13.45
CA TRP A 473 -5.45 34.77 12.15
C TRP A 473 -6.67 35.70 12.26
N PRO A 474 -6.45 37.02 12.45
CA PRO A 474 -7.53 37.98 12.76
C PRO A 474 -8.53 38.13 11.61
N ASP A 475 -8.09 37.93 10.36
CA ASP A 475 -8.94 38.03 9.16
C ASP A 475 -9.64 36.70 8.80
N ALA A 476 -9.36 35.62 9.53
CA ALA A 476 -9.96 34.32 9.26
C ALA A 476 -11.38 34.22 9.85
N LEU A 477 -12.26 33.52 9.16
CA LEU A 477 -13.63 33.29 9.61
C LEU A 477 -13.72 31.97 10.39
N PRO A 478 -13.98 32.01 11.72
CA PRO A 478 -14.22 30.80 12.49
C PRO A 478 -15.63 30.27 12.20
N ILE A 479 -15.72 28.97 11.84
CA ILE A 479 -16.99 28.29 11.61
C ILE A 479 -16.98 26.86 12.13
N SER A 480 -18.16 26.30 12.29
CA SER A 480 -18.37 24.85 12.34
C SER A 480 -19.36 24.46 11.23
N ALA A 481 -18.88 23.75 10.24
CA ALA A 481 -19.73 23.23 9.18
C ALA A 481 -20.70 22.14 9.70
N GLU A 482 -20.33 21.46 10.80
CA GLU A 482 -21.12 20.40 11.45
C GLU A 482 -22.29 20.99 12.26
N THR A 483 -22.02 21.96 13.14
CA THR A 483 -23.03 22.64 13.97
C THR A 483 -23.72 23.79 13.25
N ARG A 484 -23.21 24.18 12.07
CA ARG A 484 -23.63 25.34 11.26
C ARG A 484 -23.35 26.70 11.89
N ASP A 485 -22.52 26.77 12.91
CA ASP A 485 -22.12 28.04 13.52
C ASP A 485 -21.21 28.82 12.55
N GLY A 486 -21.36 30.16 12.53
CA GLY A 486 -20.57 31.03 11.67
C GLY A 486 -20.96 31.06 10.19
N LEU A 487 -21.86 30.19 9.70
CA LEU A 487 -22.23 30.12 8.26
C LEU A 487 -22.91 31.41 7.78
N ASN A 488 -23.70 32.10 8.63
CA ASN A 488 -24.32 33.38 8.24
C ASN A 488 -23.28 34.49 8.05
N ALA A 489 -22.20 34.49 8.84
CA ALA A 489 -21.09 35.42 8.67
C ALA A 489 -20.32 35.12 7.37
N LEU A 490 -20.07 33.82 7.10
CA LEU A 490 -19.44 33.38 5.87
C LEU A 490 -20.27 33.77 4.63
N SER A 491 -21.59 33.57 4.64
CA SER A 491 -22.47 33.95 3.52
C SER A 491 -22.40 35.46 3.24
N ARG A 492 -22.44 36.28 4.27
CA ARG A 492 -22.29 37.75 4.13
C ARG A 492 -20.89 38.13 3.59
N CYS A 493 -19.84 37.44 4.06
CA CYS A 493 -18.49 37.67 3.56
C CYS A 493 -18.39 37.34 2.07
N ILE A 494 -18.97 36.22 1.64
CA ILE A 494 -19.03 35.84 0.22
C ILE A 494 -19.78 36.91 -0.60
N GLU A 495 -20.97 37.34 -0.15
CA GLU A 495 -21.78 38.37 -0.82
C GLU A 495 -21.06 39.71 -0.92
N ASN A 496 -20.30 40.11 0.10
CA ASN A 496 -19.56 41.37 0.11
C ASN A 496 -18.28 41.33 -0.74
N THR A 497 -17.64 40.18 -0.85
CA THR A 497 -16.39 40.04 -1.60
C THR A 497 -16.64 39.85 -3.08
N ILE A 498 -17.69 39.15 -3.45
CA ILE A 498 -18.13 39.00 -4.82
C ILE A 498 -19.03 40.20 -5.13
N HIS A 499 -18.47 41.22 -5.79
CA HIS A 499 -19.23 42.37 -6.26
C HIS A 499 -20.26 41.92 -7.31
N TRP A 500 -21.48 41.72 -6.84
CA TRP A 500 -22.60 41.44 -7.68
C TRP A 500 -23.04 42.78 -8.32
N GLU A 501 -22.60 43.06 -9.55
CA GLU A 501 -23.24 44.13 -10.36
C GLU A 501 -24.71 43.71 -10.59
N THR A 502 -25.60 44.27 -9.79
CA THR A 502 -27.03 44.09 -9.94
C THR A 502 -27.49 44.80 -11.21
N THR A 503 -27.27 44.19 -12.34
CA THR A 503 -27.94 44.61 -13.57
C THR A 503 -29.30 43.92 -13.62
N ALA A 504 -30.32 44.69 -13.21
CA ALA A 504 -31.73 44.62 -13.59
C ALA A 504 -32.45 43.25 -13.45
N ASN A 505 -33.46 43.26 -12.56
CA ASN A 505 -34.72 42.49 -12.65
C ASN A 505 -34.67 41.18 -13.45
N ILE A 506 -34.21 40.10 -12.80
CA ILE A 506 -34.57 38.76 -13.21
C ILE A 506 -35.58 38.24 -12.22
N GLU A 507 -36.85 38.24 -12.58
CA GLU A 507 -37.87 37.42 -11.94
C GLU A 507 -37.39 35.97 -11.93
N ILE A 508 -37.17 35.41 -10.77
CA ILE A 508 -36.81 34.00 -10.59
C ILE A 508 -38.07 33.16 -10.83
N THR A 509 -38.37 32.89 -12.10
CA THR A 509 -39.35 31.91 -12.53
C THR A 509 -38.62 30.76 -13.25
N GLY A 510 -38.03 29.86 -12.48
CA GLY A 510 -37.39 28.65 -13.03
C GLY A 510 -36.64 27.87 -11.94
N PRO A 511 -36.51 26.54 -12.07
CA PRO A 511 -35.79 25.76 -11.09
C PRO A 511 -34.31 26.15 -11.05
N MET A 512 -33.77 26.30 -9.83
CA MET A 512 -32.38 26.68 -9.58
C MET A 512 -31.38 25.92 -10.47
N PRO A 513 -30.38 26.60 -11.04
CA PRO A 513 -29.37 25.94 -11.83
C PRO A 513 -28.58 24.94 -10.98
N LYS A 514 -28.39 23.76 -11.52
CA LYS A 514 -27.57 22.71 -10.90
C LYS A 514 -26.14 23.23 -10.75
N VAL A 515 -25.69 23.32 -9.50
CA VAL A 515 -24.27 23.53 -9.16
C VAL A 515 -23.53 22.24 -9.54
N TYR A 516 -22.57 22.34 -10.41
CA TYR A 516 -21.70 21.23 -10.83
C TYR A 516 -20.46 21.15 -9.96
#